data_081ea627adbdbc648217f5f27a15231e
#
_entry.id   081ea627adbdbc648217f5f27a15231e
#
_cell.length_a   1.000
_cell.length_b   1.000
_cell.length_c   1.000
_cell.angle_alpha   90.00
_cell.angle_beta   90.00
_cell.angle_gamma   90.00
#
_symmetry.space_group_name_H-M   'P 1'
#
loop_
_entity.id
_entity.type
_entity.pdbx_description
1 polymer ?
#
loop_
_entity_poly.entity_id
_entity_poly.type
_entity_poly.pdbx_seq_one_letter_code
_entity_poly.pdbx_strand_id
1 'polypeptide(L)'
;IFEDSGKYQYRVLMRKVAADDLHDYWLANVQVDYRRLLYLFEVTGKDGENVLFGDLGVVENLPQQYSVLLNGFRIPYLHDSDRVKVPAWVKETCWYQIFPERFANGNPNISPVGSLPWNPNTAPANEDFFGGDLYGVLDKLDYLAELGINGLYFCPIFEAPSNHKYDTIDYFDIDRHFGDKAIFRKLVQEAHRRGMKVMLDAVFNHIGNHSPQWQDVIKNGEQSVYRDWFHIHHFPVNTETKWTPDIHLRLNYDTFAFRPKMPKLNTANPQVKQYLLDIAAYWIKEFDIDAWRLDVANEIDHQYWKEFHKTVTAIKPDIYILGEIWHSARPWLNGDEFHGVMNYPLANSIKDYFLSKTISAQTLQHRLNSQAMFYRQQTNEVMFNMLDSHDTERILTVAKGNKNAVKSALAFMYLHCGTPCIYYGTEVGMTGSGDPDCRRVMPWDEGQQDQNMLEFMKELIAFRKAYQEHIIYGERQIRVLDNQLLQVNLKQHGSELVASYNSTGTPITLEKTGKVVFSNMLSVADKDIILAPDEFVVQLIS
;
A
#
# COMPACT_ATOMS: atom_id res chain seq x y z
N ILE A 1 -2.06 9.82 35.67
CA ILE A 1 -1.22 10.86 35.06
C ILE A 1 -0.56 11.66 36.16
N PHE A 2 0.71 12.01 35.97
CA PHE A 2 1.53 12.73 36.92
C PHE A 2 2.30 13.86 36.19
N GLU A 3 2.65 14.90 36.94
CA GLU A 3 3.65 15.89 36.48
C GLU A 3 5.02 15.26 36.41
N ASP A 4 5.94 15.91 35.70
CA ASP A 4 7.35 15.49 35.58
C ASP A 4 8.07 15.45 36.97
N SER A 5 7.56 16.19 37.93
CA SER A 5 7.99 16.18 39.34
C SER A 5 7.49 14.96 40.15
N GLY A 6 6.64 14.11 39.54
CA GLY A 6 5.98 12.99 40.22
C GLY A 6 4.70 13.34 40.97
N LYS A 7 4.22 14.59 40.87
CA LYS A 7 2.96 15.01 41.48
C LYS A 7 1.77 14.45 40.68
N TYR A 8 0.85 13.78 41.36
CA TYR A 8 -0.40 13.28 40.76
C TYR A 8 -1.25 14.43 40.21
N GLN A 9 -1.80 14.25 39.00
CA GLN A 9 -2.70 15.20 38.36
C GLN A 9 -4.14 14.67 38.27
N TYR A 10 -4.37 13.63 37.48
CA TYR A 10 -5.69 13.08 37.24
C TYR A 10 -5.67 11.63 36.75
N ARG A 11 -6.82 10.98 36.76
CA ARG A 11 -7.08 9.67 36.17
C ARG A 11 -7.86 9.83 34.87
N VAL A 12 -7.59 8.96 33.90
CA VAL A 12 -8.36 8.84 32.65
C VAL A 12 -8.82 7.40 32.53
N LEU A 13 -10.11 7.19 32.36
CA LEU A 13 -10.66 5.87 32.12
C LEU A 13 -10.32 5.44 30.70
N MET A 14 -9.74 4.25 30.58
CA MET A 14 -9.51 3.60 29.29
C MET A 14 -10.73 2.82 28.86
N ARG A 15 -10.99 2.76 27.55
CA ARG A 15 -12.03 1.90 26.98
C ARG A 15 -11.39 0.79 26.15
N LYS A 16 -11.96 -0.41 26.19
CA LYS A 16 -11.57 -1.50 25.30
C LYS A 16 -12.03 -1.15 23.88
N VAL A 17 -11.10 -1.10 22.92
CA VAL A 17 -11.37 -0.70 21.52
C VAL A 17 -11.29 -1.87 20.56
N ALA A 18 -10.49 -2.91 20.88
CA ALA A 18 -10.29 -4.07 20.05
C ALA A 18 -9.80 -5.27 20.89
N ALA A 19 -9.82 -6.44 20.29
CA ALA A 19 -9.14 -7.64 20.81
C ALA A 19 -8.62 -8.48 19.63
N ASP A 20 -7.58 -9.26 19.88
CA ASP A 20 -7.13 -10.36 19.02
C ASP A 20 -7.08 -11.67 19.83
N ASP A 21 -6.40 -12.70 19.33
CA ASP A 21 -6.30 -14.01 20.01
C ASP A 21 -5.54 -13.94 21.34
N LEU A 22 -4.66 -12.96 21.51
CA LEU A 22 -3.73 -12.87 22.64
C LEU A 22 -3.92 -11.64 23.51
N HIS A 23 -4.53 -10.55 22.95
CA HIS A 23 -4.54 -9.26 23.59
C HIS A 23 -5.91 -8.59 23.58
N ASP A 24 -6.22 -7.89 24.66
CA ASP A 24 -7.24 -6.86 24.72
C ASP A 24 -6.57 -5.48 24.59
N TYR A 25 -7.05 -4.66 23.65
CA TYR A 25 -6.52 -3.33 23.40
C TYR A 25 -7.37 -2.26 24.03
N TRP A 26 -6.73 -1.41 24.84
CA TRP A 26 -7.38 -0.35 25.58
C TRP A 26 -6.83 1.01 25.14
N LEU A 27 -7.70 2.00 25.01
CA LEU A 27 -7.37 3.34 24.55
C LEU A 27 -7.86 4.39 25.54
N ALA A 28 -7.02 5.41 25.79
CA ALA A 28 -7.39 6.66 26.40
C ALA A 28 -6.72 7.83 25.66
N ASN A 29 -7.41 8.95 25.54
CA ASN A 29 -6.85 10.19 25.05
C ASN A 29 -6.42 11.06 26.24
N VAL A 30 -5.17 11.51 26.23
CA VAL A 30 -4.58 12.30 27.30
C VAL A 30 -4.07 13.61 26.74
N GLN A 31 -4.43 14.72 27.39
CA GLN A 31 -3.90 16.03 27.07
C GLN A 31 -2.96 16.50 28.18
N VAL A 32 -1.78 16.97 27.82
CA VAL A 32 -0.77 17.47 28.75
C VAL A 32 -0.26 18.84 28.31
N ASP A 33 -0.02 19.74 29.28
CA ASP A 33 0.30 21.14 29.01
C ASP A 33 1.75 21.35 28.54
N TYR A 34 2.68 20.48 28.94
CA TYR A 34 4.12 20.72 28.78
C TYR A 34 4.81 19.76 27.83
N ARG A 35 4.08 19.10 26.91
CA ARG A 35 4.63 18.10 25.97
C ARG A 35 5.41 16.95 26.64
N ARG A 36 5.13 16.69 27.92
CA ARG A 36 5.71 15.61 28.73
C ARG A 36 4.61 14.83 29.38
N LEU A 37 4.80 13.53 29.51
CA LEU A 37 3.84 12.65 30.15
C LEU A 37 4.56 11.66 31.03
N LEU A 38 4.17 11.61 32.32
CA LEU A 38 4.52 10.57 33.27
C LEU A 38 3.22 9.86 33.67
N TYR A 39 3.16 8.56 33.51
CA TYR A 39 1.93 7.81 33.74
C TYR A 39 2.17 6.40 34.28
N LEU A 40 1.16 5.86 34.94
CA LEU A 40 1.00 4.46 35.34
C LEU A 40 -0.35 3.97 34.83
N PHE A 41 -0.48 2.68 34.65
CA PHE A 41 -1.76 2.03 34.45
C PHE A 41 -2.29 1.50 35.79
N GLU A 42 -3.58 1.77 36.07
CA GLU A 42 -4.31 1.12 37.14
C GLU A 42 -5.22 0.07 36.50
N VAL A 43 -5.02 -1.18 36.87
CA VAL A 43 -5.77 -2.31 36.32
C VAL A 43 -6.60 -2.91 37.44
N THR A 44 -7.93 -2.98 37.25
CA THR A 44 -8.87 -3.60 38.16
C THR A 44 -9.22 -4.99 37.65
N GLY A 45 -8.92 -6.01 38.42
CA GLY A 45 -9.31 -7.39 38.14
C GLY A 45 -10.82 -7.61 38.27
N LYS A 46 -11.33 -8.73 37.75
CA LYS A 46 -12.76 -9.12 37.88
C LYS A 46 -13.18 -9.38 39.32
N ASP A 47 -12.24 -9.68 40.18
CA ASP A 47 -12.37 -9.88 41.64
C ASP A 47 -12.39 -8.56 42.41
N GLY A 48 -12.16 -7.43 41.74
CA GLY A 48 -12.09 -6.11 42.34
C GLY A 48 -10.72 -5.73 42.89
N GLU A 49 -9.69 -6.55 42.73
CA GLU A 49 -8.33 -6.21 43.09
C GLU A 49 -7.75 -5.17 42.12
N ASN A 50 -7.08 -4.17 42.67
CA ASN A 50 -6.43 -3.13 41.92
C ASN A 50 -4.91 -3.29 41.96
N VAL A 51 -4.28 -3.28 40.79
CA VAL A 51 -2.83 -3.21 40.66
C VAL A 51 -2.41 -2.01 39.86
N LEU A 52 -1.26 -1.45 40.20
CA LEU A 52 -0.60 -0.41 39.41
C LEU A 52 0.50 -1.06 38.56
N PHE A 53 0.55 -0.72 37.28
CA PHE A 53 1.56 -1.21 36.37
C PHE A 53 2.36 -0.03 35.77
N GLY A 54 3.65 -0.12 35.92
CA GLY A 54 4.63 0.87 35.43
C GLY A 54 5.73 0.22 34.63
N ASP A 55 6.75 1.00 34.30
CA ASP A 55 7.89 0.59 33.45
C ASP A 55 8.69 -0.58 34.05
N LEU A 56 8.80 -0.64 35.35
CA LEU A 56 9.48 -1.72 36.09
C LEU A 56 8.52 -2.87 36.52
N GLY A 57 7.28 -2.89 36.03
CA GLY A 57 6.30 -3.92 36.33
C GLY A 57 5.22 -3.50 37.32
N VAL A 58 4.65 -4.49 38.04
CA VAL A 58 3.55 -4.28 38.98
C VAL A 58 4.05 -3.59 40.24
N VAL A 59 3.28 -2.62 40.72
CA VAL A 59 3.52 -1.87 41.96
C VAL A 59 2.33 -2.10 42.90
N GLU A 60 2.58 -2.64 44.08
CA GLU A 60 1.51 -3.02 45.01
C GLU A 60 0.80 -1.85 45.68
N ASN A 61 1.42 -0.69 45.78
CA ASN A 61 0.84 0.50 46.42
C ASN A 61 1.16 1.78 45.60
N LEU A 62 0.26 2.78 45.68
CA LEU A 62 0.55 4.12 45.17
C LEU A 62 1.79 4.67 45.88
N PRO A 63 2.88 4.80 45.17
CA PRO A 63 4.16 5.04 45.81
C PRO A 63 4.25 6.45 46.33
N GLN A 64 5.09 6.61 47.30
CA GLN A 64 5.66 7.93 47.58
C GLN A 64 6.19 8.52 46.28
N GLN A 65 6.15 9.85 46.16
CA GLN A 65 6.54 10.63 44.96
C GLN A 65 7.78 10.08 44.23
N TYR A 66 8.75 9.57 44.99
CA TYR A 66 10.03 9.05 44.47
C TYR A 66 9.89 7.77 43.65
N SER A 67 8.98 6.86 44.00
CA SER A 67 8.82 5.60 43.26
C SER A 67 7.99 5.74 41.99
N VAL A 68 7.13 6.75 41.87
CA VAL A 68 6.49 7.12 40.61
C VAL A 68 7.52 7.64 39.61
N LEU A 69 8.48 8.45 40.07
CA LEU A 69 9.57 8.96 39.22
C LEU A 69 10.46 7.84 38.67
N LEU A 70 10.62 6.74 39.41
CA LEU A 70 11.45 5.60 39.00
C LEU A 70 10.69 4.57 38.16
N ASN A 71 9.38 4.37 38.42
CA ASN A 71 8.61 3.28 37.83
C ASN A 71 7.52 3.75 36.82
N GLY A 72 7.30 5.06 36.67
CA GLY A 72 6.33 5.56 35.71
C GLY A 72 6.84 5.50 34.26
N PHE A 73 5.96 5.09 33.35
CA PHE A 73 6.20 5.27 31.93
C PHE A 73 6.34 6.74 31.59
N ARG A 74 7.23 7.08 30.64
CA ARG A 74 7.50 8.46 30.28
C ARG A 74 7.49 8.73 28.79
N ILE A 75 6.86 9.86 28.44
CA ILE A 75 7.19 10.62 27.23
C ILE A 75 7.94 11.86 27.75
N PRO A 76 9.29 11.90 27.63
CA PRO A 76 10.08 12.93 28.32
C PRO A 76 9.85 14.34 27.75
N TYR A 77 9.86 14.50 26.45
CA TYR A 77 9.49 15.72 25.76
C TYR A 77 9.19 15.38 24.29
N LEU A 78 8.01 15.72 23.82
CA LEU A 78 7.61 15.49 22.44
C LEU A 78 7.99 16.69 21.56
N HIS A 79 9.06 16.56 20.79
CA HIS A 79 9.43 17.52 19.77
C HIS A 79 8.50 17.42 18.55
N ASP A 80 8.33 18.51 17.83
CA ASP A 80 7.55 18.48 16.58
C ASP A 80 8.19 17.63 15.49
N SER A 81 9.52 17.45 15.57
CA SER A 81 10.30 16.55 14.71
C SER A 81 10.06 15.07 14.99
N ASP A 82 9.64 14.71 16.22
CA ASP A 82 9.41 13.33 16.65
C ASP A 82 7.98 12.84 16.32
N ARG A 83 7.14 13.77 15.85
CA ARG A 83 5.76 13.46 15.46
C ARG A 83 5.73 12.87 14.06
N VAL A 84 5.08 11.73 13.90
CA VAL A 84 4.82 11.17 12.57
C VAL A 84 3.91 12.12 11.80
N LYS A 85 4.40 12.62 10.68
CA LYS A 85 3.66 13.47 9.74
C LYS A 85 3.43 12.69 8.45
N VAL A 86 2.25 12.78 7.91
CA VAL A 86 1.88 12.15 6.64
C VAL A 86 1.19 13.21 5.77
N PRO A 87 1.37 13.17 4.44
CA PRO A 87 0.69 14.12 3.56
C PRO A 87 -0.83 13.94 3.64
N ALA A 88 -1.56 15.01 3.93
CA ALA A 88 -3.00 14.95 4.15
C ALA A 88 -3.78 14.46 2.92
N TRP A 89 -3.35 14.85 1.73
CA TRP A 89 -4.00 14.53 0.47
C TRP A 89 -4.03 13.01 0.17
N VAL A 90 -3.07 12.23 0.72
CA VAL A 90 -2.99 10.77 0.49
C VAL A 90 -4.22 10.05 1.03
N LYS A 91 -4.79 10.50 2.14
CA LYS A 91 -5.97 9.89 2.77
C LYS A 91 -7.21 9.89 1.87
N GLU A 92 -7.30 10.90 1.01
CA GLU A 92 -8.41 11.14 0.09
C GLU A 92 -8.16 10.59 -1.32
N THR A 93 -6.99 9.95 -1.53
CA THR A 93 -6.59 9.47 -2.85
C THR A 93 -7.10 8.04 -3.09
N CYS A 94 -7.68 7.85 -4.28
CA CYS A 94 -7.93 6.54 -4.87
C CYS A 94 -6.93 6.35 -6.01
N TRP A 95 -6.02 5.42 -5.82
CA TRP A 95 -4.93 5.16 -6.76
C TRP A 95 -5.34 4.18 -7.86
N TYR A 96 -4.69 4.32 -9.01
CA TYR A 96 -4.78 3.37 -10.11
C TYR A 96 -3.37 2.99 -10.55
N GLN A 97 -3.04 1.70 -10.43
CA GLN A 97 -1.73 1.19 -10.82
C GLN A 97 -1.70 0.88 -12.31
N ILE A 98 -0.75 1.47 -13.00
CA ILE A 98 -0.54 1.34 -14.44
C ILE A 98 0.75 0.56 -14.71
N PHE A 99 0.63 -0.51 -15.49
CA PHE A 99 1.75 -1.18 -16.14
C PHE A 99 1.82 -0.64 -17.58
N PRO A 100 2.69 0.34 -17.91
CA PRO A 100 2.57 1.13 -19.14
C PRO A 100 2.55 0.28 -20.40
N GLU A 101 3.40 -0.73 -20.47
CA GLU A 101 3.53 -1.63 -21.62
C GLU A 101 2.24 -2.40 -21.97
N ARG A 102 1.32 -2.55 -20.98
CA ARG A 102 0.08 -3.33 -21.10
C ARG A 102 -1.20 -2.50 -20.96
N PHE A 103 -1.08 -1.20 -20.73
CA PHE A 103 -2.25 -0.37 -20.45
C PHE A 103 -2.90 0.19 -21.73
N ALA A 104 -2.16 0.93 -22.56
CA ALA A 104 -2.66 1.45 -23.82
C ALA A 104 -1.50 1.80 -24.77
N ASN A 105 -1.66 1.52 -26.07
CA ASN A 105 -0.72 1.92 -27.11
C ASN A 105 -1.25 3.17 -27.80
N GLY A 106 -0.62 4.31 -27.56
CA GLY A 106 -0.99 5.61 -28.16
C GLY A 106 -0.12 6.00 -29.35
N ASN A 107 1.09 5.43 -29.47
CA ASN A 107 1.99 5.69 -30.58
C ASN A 107 2.67 4.42 -31.10
N PRO A 108 2.02 3.67 -31.99
CA PRO A 108 2.57 2.40 -32.51
C PRO A 108 3.94 2.53 -33.19
N ASN A 109 4.37 3.73 -33.56
CA ASN A 109 5.66 3.95 -34.22
C ASN A 109 6.87 3.77 -33.30
N ILE A 110 6.67 3.85 -31.98
CA ILE A 110 7.73 3.65 -30.99
C ILE A 110 7.68 2.25 -30.35
N SER A 111 6.69 1.44 -30.69
CA SER A 111 6.59 0.08 -30.16
C SER A 111 7.82 -0.76 -30.51
N PRO A 112 8.29 -1.66 -29.62
CA PRO A 112 9.38 -2.56 -29.91
C PRO A 112 9.14 -3.39 -31.17
N VAL A 113 10.19 -3.64 -31.93
CA VAL A 113 10.10 -4.53 -33.11
C VAL A 113 9.71 -5.93 -32.66
N GLY A 114 8.66 -6.47 -33.28
CA GLY A 114 8.15 -7.81 -32.92
C GLY A 114 7.09 -7.79 -31.81
N SER A 115 6.60 -6.64 -31.41
CA SER A 115 5.45 -6.53 -30.49
C SER A 115 4.27 -7.35 -30.99
N LEU A 116 3.61 -8.04 -30.05
CA LEU A 116 2.42 -8.85 -30.33
C LEU A 116 1.19 -7.95 -30.57
N PRO A 117 0.17 -8.44 -31.28
CA PRO A 117 -1.09 -7.74 -31.43
C PRO A 117 -1.76 -7.48 -30.07
N TRP A 118 -2.41 -6.32 -29.95
CA TRP A 118 -3.15 -5.93 -28.74
C TRP A 118 -4.39 -6.78 -28.56
N ASN A 119 -4.24 -7.93 -27.88
CA ASN A 119 -5.33 -8.89 -27.66
C ASN A 119 -5.38 -9.32 -26.18
N PRO A 120 -6.42 -8.90 -25.43
CA PRO A 120 -6.57 -9.21 -24.00
C PRO A 120 -6.67 -10.72 -23.68
N ASN A 121 -7.01 -11.53 -24.67
CA ASN A 121 -7.12 -12.98 -24.50
C ASN A 121 -5.77 -13.71 -24.66
N THR A 122 -4.73 -13.00 -25.09
CA THR A 122 -3.39 -13.55 -25.18
C THR A 122 -2.76 -13.63 -23.79
N ALA A 123 -2.42 -14.84 -23.33
CA ALA A 123 -1.58 -15.01 -22.15
C ALA A 123 -0.14 -14.63 -22.52
N PRO A 124 0.44 -13.59 -21.88
CA PRO A 124 1.78 -13.14 -22.24
C PRO A 124 2.87 -14.09 -21.71
N ALA A 125 3.97 -14.22 -22.46
CA ALA A 125 5.22 -14.72 -21.93
C ALA A 125 6.07 -13.58 -21.34
N ASN A 126 7.12 -13.94 -20.57
CA ASN A 126 7.96 -12.95 -19.86
C ASN A 126 8.65 -11.95 -20.79
N GLU A 127 8.99 -12.37 -22.01
CA GLU A 127 9.73 -11.53 -22.98
C GLU A 127 8.80 -10.83 -23.99
N ASP A 128 7.47 -11.00 -23.89
CA ASP A 128 6.52 -10.44 -24.84
C ASP A 128 6.34 -8.94 -24.64
N PHE A 129 6.29 -8.20 -25.77
CA PHE A 129 5.92 -6.80 -25.83
C PHE A 129 4.60 -6.63 -26.59
N PHE A 130 3.80 -5.64 -26.19
CA PHE A 130 2.54 -5.25 -26.83
C PHE A 130 2.55 -3.78 -27.24
N GLY A 131 3.54 -3.02 -26.78
CA GLY A 131 3.78 -1.65 -27.21
C GLY A 131 2.93 -0.60 -26.54
N GLY A 132 2.43 -0.83 -25.32
CA GLY A 132 1.84 0.21 -24.51
C GLY A 132 2.84 1.31 -24.17
N ASP A 133 2.37 2.56 -24.04
CA ASP A 133 3.22 3.73 -23.93
C ASP A 133 2.57 4.89 -23.14
N LEU A 134 3.32 5.97 -22.88
CA LEU A 134 2.83 7.14 -22.17
C LEU A 134 1.83 7.99 -22.99
N TYR A 135 1.87 7.90 -24.32
CA TYR A 135 0.84 8.53 -25.16
C TYR A 135 -0.51 7.86 -24.93
N GLY A 136 -0.53 6.53 -24.87
CA GLY A 136 -1.73 5.76 -24.55
C GLY A 136 -2.27 6.07 -23.15
N VAL A 137 -1.39 6.23 -22.16
CA VAL A 137 -1.83 6.66 -20.82
C VAL A 137 -2.43 8.07 -20.86
N LEU A 138 -1.79 9.00 -21.55
CA LEU A 138 -2.30 10.37 -21.71
C LEU A 138 -3.71 10.37 -22.34
N ASP A 139 -3.93 9.56 -23.37
CA ASP A 139 -5.22 9.46 -24.08
C ASP A 139 -6.33 8.87 -23.20
N LYS A 140 -5.97 8.16 -22.12
CA LYS A 140 -6.91 7.52 -21.20
C LYS A 140 -7.13 8.26 -19.87
N LEU A 141 -6.57 9.45 -19.70
CA LEU A 141 -6.75 10.23 -18.46
C LEU A 141 -8.21 10.60 -18.21
N ASP A 142 -9.01 10.86 -19.24
CA ASP A 142 -10.43 11.16 -19.07
C ASP A 142 -11.21 9.93 -18.58
N TYR A 143 -10.93 8.74 -19.11
CA TYR A 143 -11.47 7.48 -18.59
C TYR A 143 -11.18 7.30 -17.09
N LEU A 144 -9.93 7.55 -16.67
CA LEU A 144 -9.52 7.44 -15.27
C LEU A 144 -10.22 8.50 -14.38
N ALA A 145 -10.40 9.72 -14.90
CA ALA A 145 -11.15 10.76 -14.22
C ALA A 145 -12.63 10.39 -14.05
N GLU A 146 -13.27 9.85 -15.08
CA GLU A 146 -14.66 9.38 -15.06
C GLU A 146 -14.86 8.18 -14.12
N LEU A 147 -13.86 7.29 -14.02
CA LEU A 147 -13.83 6.22 -13.03
C LEU A 147 -13.76 6.77 -11.59
N GLY A 148 -13.31 8.02 -11.42
CA GLY A 148 -13.18 8.67 -10.13
C GLY A 148 -11.78 8.63 -9.53
N ILE A 149 -10.78 8.17 -10.27
CA ILE A 149 -9.37 8.10 -9.85
C ILE A 149 -8.78 9.49 -9.70
N ASN A 150 -8.00 9.68 -8.65
CA ASN A 150 -7.25 10.92 -8.40
C ASN A 150 -5.78 10.68 -7.98
N GLY A 151 -5.26 9.46 -8.22
CA GLY A 151 -3.84 9.14 -8.08
C GLY A 151 -3.42 8.08 -9.10
N LEU A 152 -2.32 8.32 -9.82
CA LEU A 152 -1.73 7.41 -10.79
C LEU A 152 -0.44 6.84 -10.22
N TYR A 153 -0.34 5.51 -10.14
CA TYR A 153 0.90 4.82 -9.79
C TYR A 153 1.43 4.08 -11.02
N PHE A 154 2.58 4.50 -11.49
CA PHE A 154 3.27 3.89 -12.62
C PHE A 154 4.25 2.82 -12.13
N CYS A 155 4.15 1.58 -12.66
CA CYS A 155 5.30 0.68 -12.69
C CYS A 155 6.46 1.37 -13.42
N PRO A 156 7.72 0.89 -13.30
CA PRO A 156 8.88 1.64 -13.78
C PRO A 156 8.77 2.11 -15.23
N ILE A 157 9.23 3.33 -15.51
CA ILE A 157 9.16 3.97 -16.84
C ILE A 157 10.54 4.30 -17.40
N PHE A 158 11.60 4.02 -16.66
CA PHE A 158 12.97 4.36 -17.02
C PHE A 158 13.54 3.43 -18.09
N GLU A 159 14.60 3.88 -18.78
CA GLU A 159 15.24 3.10 -19.85
C GLU A 159 15.67 1.73 -19.33
N ALA A 160 15.14 0.67 -19.95
CA ALA A 160 15.44 -0.72 -19.60
C ALA A 160 15.10 -1.68 -20.75
N PRO A 161 15.78 -2.82 -20.89
CA PRO A 161 15.56 -3.76 -21.99
C PRO A 161 14.28 -4.58 -21.86
N SER A 162 13.78 -4.81 -20.64
CA SER A 162 12.57 -5.63 -20.41
C SER A 162 11.28 -4.85 -20.63
N ASN A 163 10.15 -5.56 -20.73
CA ASN A 163 8.82 -4.95 -20.78
C ASN A 163 8.39 -4.35 -19.44
N HIS A 164 8.89 -4.88 -18.31
CA HIS A 164 8.55 -4.46 -16.95
C HIS A 164 9.44 -3.32 -16.41
N LYS A 165 10.60 -3.07 -17.01
CA LYS A 165 11.56 -2.00 -16.68
C LYS A 165 12.21 -2.07 -15.29
N TYR A 166 12.04 -3.16 -14.53
CA TYR A 166 12.72 -3.34 -13.25
C TYR A 166 14.24 -3.61 -13.40
N ASP A 167 14.73 -3.92 -14.58
CA ASP A 167 16.15 -4.00 -14.93
C ASP A 167 16.67 -2.68 -15.53
N THR A 168 16.40 -1.56 -14.83
CA THR A 168 16.72 -0.20 -15.25
C THR A 168 18.20 -0.01 -15.58
N ILE A 169 18.51 0.66 -16.68
CA ILE A 169 19.89 0.97 -17.13
C ILE A 169 20.22 2.45 -17.09
N ASP A 170 19.21 3.32 -17.25
CA ASP A 170 19.33 4.78 -17.06
C ASP A 170 18.09 5.31 -16.34
N TYR A 171 18.28 5.83 -15.11
CA TYR A 171 17.20 6.38 -14.31
C TYR A 171 16.87 7.83 -14.61
N PHE A 172 17.71 8.52 -15.38
CA PHE A 172 17.48 9.92 -15.76
C PHE A 172 16.73 10.07 -17.07
N ASP A 173 16.44 8.96 -17.77
CA ASP A 173 15.68 9.00 -19.03
C ASP A 173 14.47 8.06 -19.01
N ILE A 174 13.49 8.40 -19.85
CA ILE A 174 12.30 7.59 -20.11
C ILE A 174 12.68 6.53 -21.14
N ASP A 175 12.18 5.31 -20.97
CA ASP A 175 12.35 4.27 -21.99
C ASP A 175 11.78 4.75 -23.34
N ARG A 176 12.59 4.66 -24.39
CA ARG A 176 12.25 5.15 -25.74
C ARG A 176 10.99 4.53 -26.33
N HIS A 177 10.61 3.33 -25.86
CA HIS A 177 9.38 2.65 -26.27
C HIS A 177 8.15 3.13 -25.47
N PHE A 178 8.37 3.90 -24.41
CA PHE A 178 7.31 4.58 -23.67
C PHE A 178 7.15 6.04 -24.10
N GLY A 179 8.16 6.62 -24.75
CA GLY A 179 8.17 7.99 -25.20
C GLY A 179 9.42 8.75 -24.77
N ASP A 180 9.25 9.98 -24.33
CA ASP A 180 10.32 10.87 -23.91
C ASP A 180 9.90 11.75 -22.72
N LYS A 181 10.82 12.58 -22.25
CA LYS A 181 10.58 13.53 -21.17
C LYS A 181 9.51 14.58 -21.48
N ALA A 182 9.29 14.89 -22.75
CA ALA A 182 8.29 15.88 -23.16
C ALA A 182 6.87 15.33 -23.00
N ILE A 183 6.64 14.08 -23.42
CA ILE A 183 5.33 13.43 -23.24
C ILE A 183 5.04 13.16 -21.77
N PHE A 184 6.04 12.76 -20.98
CA PHE A 184 5.85 12.55 -19.55
C PHE A 184 5.52 13.86 -18.83
N ARG A 185 6.22 14.97 -19.14
CA ARG A 185 5.89 16.30 -18.60
C ARG A 185 4.45 16.70 -18.92
N LYS A 186 4.01 16.48 -20.17
CA LYS A 186 2.64 16.73 -20.59
C LYS A 186 1.64 15.85 -19.80
N LEU A 187 1.96 14.58 -19.63
CA LEU A 187 1.11 13.64 -18.88
C LEU A 187 0.94 14.09 -17.44
N VAL A 188 2.01 14.45 -16.74
CA VAL A 188 1.95 14.94 -15.34
C VAL A 188 1.11 16.22 -15.27
N GLN A 189 1.33 17.18 -16.17
CA GLN A 189 0.56 18.43 -16.23
C GLN A 189 -0.94 18.17 -16.46
N GLU A 190 -1.28 17.25 -17.38
CA GLU A 190 -2.67 16.89 -17.67
C GLU A 190 -3.33 16.07 -16.56
N ALA A 191 -2.55 15.23 -15.84
CA ALA A 191 -3.00 14.56 -14.64
C ALA A 191 -3.31 15.57 -13.52
N HIS A 192 -2.39 16.49 -13.24
CA HIS A 192 -2.58 17.56 -12.25
C HIS A 192 -3.78 18.46 -12.58
N ARG A 193 -3.98 18.80 -13.87
CA ARG A 193 -5.14 19.58 -14.31
C ARG A 193 -6.48 18.89 -14.00
N ARG A 194 -6.49 17.56 -13.95
CA ARG A 194 -7.65 16.73 -13.55
C ARG A 194 -7.70 16.44 -12.06
N GLY A 195 -6.80 17.03 -11.26
CA GLY A 195 -6.70 16.79 -9.82
C GLY A 195 -6.08 15.43 -9.44
N MET A 196 -5.39 14.79 -10.37
CA MET A 196 -4.71 13.51 -10.13
C MET A 196 -3.28 13.73 -9.67
N LYS A 197 -2.84 12.95 -8.68
CA LYS A 197 -1.47 12.84 -8.21
C LYS A 197 -0.69 11.79 -9.01
N VAL A 198 0.64 11.95 -9.10
CA VAL A 198 1.50 11.04 -9.87
C VAL A 198 2.58 10.43 -8.99
N MET A 199 2.62 9.10 -8.95
CA MET A 199 3.61 8.28 -8.24
C MET A 199 4.44 7.48 -9.24
N LEU A 200 5.77 7.58 -9.13
CA LEU A 200 6.73 6.77 -9.87
C LEU A 200 7.27 5.63 -9.01
N ASP A 201 7.74 4.59 -9.68
CA ASP A 201 8.42 3.44 -9.08
C ASP A 201 9.93 3.62 -9.11
N ALA A 202 10.59 3.51 -7.97
CA ALA A 202 12.03 3.65 -7.82
C ALA A 202 12.68 2.30 -7.54
N VAL A 203 13.41 1.76 -8.52
CA VAL A 203 14.15 0.50 -8.43
C VAL A 203 15.56 0.79 -7.94
N PHE A 204 15.75 0.94 -6.63
CA PHE A 204 17.03 1.37 -6.03
C PHE A 204 17.81 0.25 -5.35
N ASN A 205 17.20 -0.94 -5.21
CA ASN A 205 17.87 -2.11 -4.67
C ASN A 205 18.92 -2.70 -5.64
N HIS A 206 18.69 -2.60 -6.92
CA HIS A 206 19.51 -3.17 -7.99
C HIS A 206 19.45 -2.32 -9.24
N ILE A 207 20.29 -2.61 -10.19
CA ILE A 207 20.33 -1.96 -11.52
C ILE A 207 20.34 -3.03 -12.61
N GLY A 208 19.96 -2.73 -13.82
CA GLY A 208 20.05 -3.65 -14.94
C GLY A 208 21.49 -3.98 -15.32
N ASN A 209 21.74 -5.24 -15.70
CA ASN A 209 23.08 -5.69 -16.09
C ASN A 209 23.63 -4.99 -17.35
N HIS A 210 22.80 -4.31 -18.13
CA HIS A 210 23.22 -3.50 -19.27
C HIS A 210 23.55 -2.04 -18.89
N SER A 211 23.46 -1.69 -17.62
CA SER A 211 23.85 -0.33 -17.15
C SER A 211 25.32 -0.05 -17.41
N PRO A 212 25.68 1.19 -17.74
CA PRO A 212 27.08 1.57 -17.96
C PRO A 212 28.00 1.20 -16.80
N GLN A 213 27.53 1.34 -15.57
CA GLN A 213 28.29 1.04 -14.35
C GLN A 213 28.61 -0.46 -14.24
N TRP A 214 27.63 -1.34 -14.46
CA TRP A 214 27.88 -2.79 -14.42
C TRP A 214 28.71 -3.27 -15.61
N GLN A 215 28.52 -2.69 -16.79
CA GLN A 215 29.33 -3.01 -17.97
C GLN A 215 30.80 -2.61 -17.78
N ASP A 216 31.07 -1.51 -17.08
CA ASP A 216 32.43 -1.12 -16.70
C ASP A 216 33.05 -2.14 -15.72
N VAL A 217 32.29 -2.63 -14.75
CA VAL A 217 32.74 -3.71 -13.84
C VAL A 217 33.08 -4.99 -14.59
N ILE A 218 32.23 -5.41 -15.53
CA ILE A 218 32.50 -6.61 -16.37
C ILE A 218 33.80 -6.44 -17.15
N LYS A 219 33.99 -5.25 -17.75
CA LYS A 219 35.12 -4.97 -18.64
C LYS A 219 36.44 -4.79 -17.87
N ASN A 220 36.43 -4.05 -16.77
CA ASN A 220 37.63 -3.56 -16.10
C ASN A 220 37.94 -4.33 -14.78
N GLY A 221 37.01 -5.17 -14.31
CA GLY A 221 37.17 -6.00 -13.12
C GLY A 221 37.55 -5.18 -11.89
N GLU A 222 38.62 -5.57 -11.19
CA GLU A 222 39.11 -4.87 -10.00
C GLU A 222 39.57 -3.42 -10.27
N GLN A 223 39.82 -3.04 -11.52
CA GLN A 223 40.20 -1.68 -11.92
C GLN A 223 39.00 -0.79 -12.21
N SER A 224 37.77 -1.32 -12.19
CA SER A 224 36.56 -0.51 -12.38
C SER A 224 36.39 0.53 -11.29
N VAL A 225 36.05 1.75 -11.69
CA VAL A 225 35.70 2.82 -10.75
C VAL A 225 34.36 2.56 -10.04
N TYR A 226 33.57 1.65 -10.54
CA TYR A 226 32.27 1.22 -10.01
C TYR A 226 32.32 -0.09 -9.23
N ARG A 227 33.49 -0.71 -9.02
CA ARG A 227 33.60 -2.01 -8.33
C ARG A 227 32.93 -2.02 -6.96
N ASP A 228 33.04 -0.92 -6.21
CA ASP A 228 32.48 -0.77 -4.85
C ASP A 228 31.01 -0.31 -4.84
N TRP A 229 30.41 -0.11 -6.03
CA TRP A 229 28.98 0.17 -6.19
C TRP A 229 28.11 -1.06 -5.99
N PHE A 230 28.71 -2.24 -6.06
CA PHE A 230 28.06 -3.53 -6.01
C PHE A 230 28.64 -4.40 -4.90
N HIS A 231 27.89 -5.40 -4.48
CA HIS A 231 28.38 -6.43 -3.55
C HIS A 231 29.01 -7.56 -4.34
N ILE A 232 30.31 -7.45 -4.62
CA ILE A 232 31.09 -8.44 -5.41
C ILE A 232 31.97 -9.24 -4.46
N HIS A 233 31.89 -10.56 -4.51
CA HIS A 233 32.60 -11.47 -3.62
C HIS A 233 34.03 -11.72 -4.11
N HIS A 234 34.23 -11.87 -5.42
CA HIS A 234 35.54 -12.02 -6.06
C HIS A 234 35.48 -11.71 -7.55
N PHE A 235 36.63 -11.44 -8.17
CA PHE A 235 36.77 -11.20 -9.61
C PHE A 235 37.44 -12.38 -10.31
N PRO A 236 37.21 -12.57 -11.63
CA PRO A 236 36.26 -11.82 -12.48
C PRO A 236 34.82 -12.13 -12.09
N VAL A 237 33.92 -11.15 -12.32
CA VAL A 237 32.48 -11.38 -12.08
C VAL A 237 31.93 -12.42 -13.06
N ASN A 238 30.98 -13.23 -12.61
CA ASN A 238 30.25 -14.15 -13.47
C ASN A 238 29.38 -13.37 -14.46
N THR A 239 29.45 -13.71 -15.76
CA THR A 239 28.70 -13.00 -16.81
C THR A 239 27.49 -13.80 -17.31
N GLU A 240 27.13 -14.88 -16.63
CA GLU A 240 25.94 -15.67 -16.96
C GLU A 240 24.68 -14.81 -16.77
N THR A 241 23.82 -14.77 -17.79
CA THR A 241 22.60 -13.96 -17.77
C THR A 241 21.32 -14.79 -17.70
N LYS A 242 21.44 -16.12 -17.96
CA LYS A 242 20.30 -17.03 -17.94
C LYS A 242 20.02 -17.49 -16.52
N TRP A 243 18.79 -17.29 -16.07
CA TRP A 243 18.34 -17.82 -14.79
C TRP A 243 18.17 -19.36 -14.86
N THR A 244 18.67 -20.03 -13.84
CA THR A 244 18.46 -21.47 -13.58
C THR A 244 18.29 -21.67 -12.08
N PRO A 245 17.61 -22.74 -11.61
CA PRO A 245 17.40 -22.96 -10.17
C PRO A 245 18.67 -23.00 -9.33
N ASP A 246 19.80 -23.39 -9.91
CA ASP A 246 21.12 -23.52 -9.28
C ASP A 246 22.05 -22.32 -9.55
N ILE A 247 21.55 -21.24 -10.19
CA ILE A 247 22.39 -20.08 -10.56
C ILE A 247 23.04 -19.44 -9.34
N HIS A 248 22.37 -19.45 -8.19
CA HIS A 248 22.88 -18.90 -6.93
C HIS A 248 24.20 -19.54 -6.48
N LEU A 249 24.50 -20.76 -6.90
CA LEU A 249 25.75 -21.43 -6.60
C LEU A 249 26.94 -20.95 -7.48
N ARG A 250 26.66 -20.23 -8.55
CA ARG A 250 27.65 -19.76 -9.52
C ARG A 250 27.84 -18.26 -9.54
N LEU A 251 26.87 -17.49 -9.01
CA LEU A 251 27.00 -16.04 -8.89
C LEU A 251 28.04 -15.69 -7.83
N ASN A 252 28.94 -14.78 -8.16
CA ASN A 252 29.96 -14.26 -7.24
C ASN A 252 29.76 -12.78 -6.92
N TYR A 253 28.51 -12.33 -7.03
CA TYR A 253 28.01 -11.01 -6.63
C TYR A 253 26.55 -11.16 -6.19
N ASP A 254 26.10 -10.22 -5.34
CA ASP A 254 24.71 -10.20 -4.90
C ASP A 254 23.78 -9.66 -5.98
N THR A 255 22.56 -10.18 -6.00
CA THR A 255 21.53 -9.81 -6.99
C THR A 255 20.16 -9.76 -6.33
N PHE A 256 19.20 -9.10 -6.97
CA PHE A 256 17.80 -9.29 -6.60
C PHE A 256 17.37 -10.73 -6.89
N ALA A 257 16.87 -11.45 -5.89
CA ALA A 257 16.25 -12.78 -5.99
C ALA A 257 17.05 -13.78 -6.88
N PHE A 258 18.39 -13.75 -6.82
CA PHE A 258 19.28 -14.55 -7.66
C PHE A 258 19.06 -14.36 -9.17
N ARG A 259 18.62 -13.15 -9.57
CA ARG A 259 18.45 -12.79 -10.99
C ARG A 259 19.76 -12.22 -11.53
N PRO A 260 20.50 -12.94 -12.42
CA PRO A 260 21.82 -12.49 -12.89
C PRO A 260 21.82 -11.14 -13.60
N LYS A 261 20.67 -10.75 -14.18
CA LYS A 261 20.49 -9.47 -14.87
C LYS A 261 20.25 -8.29 -13.93
N MET A 262 20.22 -8.49 -12.62
CA MET A 262 19.84 -7.48 -11.61
C MET A 262 20.85 -7.41 -10.47
N PRO A 263 22.12 -6.97 -10.74
CA PRO A 263 23.16 -6.83 -9.73
C PRO A 263 22.75 -5.82 -8.65
N LYS A 264 22.94 -6.21 -7.36
CA LYS A 264 22.53 -5.45 -6.21
C LYS A 264 23.46 -4.26 -5.99
N LEU A 265 22.87 -3.08 -5.79
CA LEU A 265 23.58 -1.85 -5.46
C LEU A 265 23.98 -1.83 -3.98
N ASN A 266 25.18 -1.33 -3.70
CA ASN A 266 25.69 -1.08 -2.35
C ASN A 266 25.29 0.33 -1.90
N THR A 267 24.12 0.47 -1.30
CA THR A 267 23.59 1.77 -0.84
C THR A 267 24.34 2.36 0.35
N ALA A 268 25.19 1.58 1.02
CA ALA A 268 26.15 2.11 2.01
C ALA A 268 27.32 2.87 1.36
N ASN A 269 27.59 2.64 0.06
CA ASN A 269 28.61 3.40 -0.66
C ASN A 269 28.15 4.85 -0.89
N PRO A 270 28.94 5.88 -0.49
CA PRO A 270 28.54 7.29 -0.61
C PRO A 270 28.23 7.74 -2.04
N GLN A 271 28.92 7.18 -3.05
CA GLN A 271 28.68 7.53 -4.47
C GLN A 271 27.36 6.96 -4.96
N VAL A 272 27.05 5.69 -4.63
CA VAL A 272 25.77 5.06 -4.93
C VAL A 272 24.65 5.82 -4.26
N LYS A 273 24.79 6.10 -2.98
CA LYS A 273 23.80 6.88 -2.23
C LYS A 273 23.51 8.22 -2.88
N GLN A 274 24.55 9.00 -3.19
CA GLN A 274 24.37 10.31 -3.82
C GLN A 274 23.73 10.19 -5.20
N TYR A 275 24.13 9.21 -6.01
CA TYR A 275 23.55 8.95 -7.32
C TYR A 275 22.03 8.67 -7.24
N LEU A 276 21.60 7.81 -6.30
CA LEU A 276 20.18 7.48 -6.12
C LEU A 276 19.38 8.66 -5.53
N LEU A 277 19.98 9.46 -4.65
CA LEU A 277 19.35 10.68 -4.13
C LEU A 277 19.18 11.75 -5.23
N ASP A 278 20.17 11.87 -6.13
CA ASP A 278 20.10 12.79 -7.26
C ASP A 278 18.99 12.39 -8.24
N ILE A 279 18.78 11.09 -8.50
CA ILE A 279 17.67 10.57 -9.29
C ILE A 279 16.34 10.96 -8.63
N ALA A 280 16.18 10.68 -7.34
CA ALA A 280 14.95 11.00 -6.62
C ALA A 280 14.63 12.50 -6.66
N ALA A 281 15.64 13.33 -6.46
CA ALA A 281 15.52 14.78 -6.51
C ALA A 281 15.18 15.30 -7.91
N TYR A 282 15.78 14.71 -8.96
CA TYR A 282 15.60 15.10 -10.35
C TYR A 282 14.12 15.00 -10.78
N TRP A 283 13.48 13.87 -10.58
CA TRP A 283 12.09 13.64 -11.01
C TRP A 283 11.09 14.54 -10.28
N ILE A 284 11.36 14.85 -9.00
CA ILE A 284 10.53 15.82 -8.26
C ILE A 284 10.70 17.23 -8.81
N LYS A 285 11.93 17.68 -9.05
CA LYS A 285 12.22 19.06 -9.49
C LYS A 285 11.78 19.32 -10.93
N GLU A 286 12.03 18.35 -11.83
CA GLU A 286 11.81 18.51 -13.26
C GLU A 286 10.37 18.23 -13.68
N PHE A 287 9.68 17.32 -12.99
CA PHE A 287 8.37 16.84 -13.41
C PHE A 287 7.27 17.05 -12.38
N ASP A 288 7.62 17.50 -11.17
CA ASP A 288 6.67 17.76 -10.08
C ASP A 288 5.85 16.50 -9.67
N ILE A 289 6.46 15.33 -9.70
CA ILE A 289 5.80 14.11 -9.22
C ILE A 289 5.41 14.25 -7.74
N ASP A 290 4.37 13.52 -7.31
CA ASP A 290 3.77 13.68 -5.97
C ASP A 290 4.15 12.56 -5.00
N ALA A 291 4.65 11.44 -5.53
CA ALA A 291 4.98 10.28 -4.70
C ALA A 291 6.05 9.40 -5.33
N TRP A 292 6.73 8.65 -4.46
CA TRP A 292 7.63 7.56 -4.81
C TRP A 292 7.11 6.24 -4.21
N ARG A 293 7.00 5.21 -5.02
CA ARG A 293 6.95 3.82 -4.58
C ARG A 293 8.37 3.25 -4.66
N LEU A 294 8.83 2.64 -3.58
CA LEU A 294 10.19 2.18 -3.40
C LEU A 294 10.21 0.66 -3.50
N ASP A 295 10.73 0.15 -4.61
CA ASP A 295 10.83 -1.28 -4.94
C ASP A 295 11.78 -2.00 -3.97
N VAL A 296 11.41 -3.21 -3.53
CA VAL A 296 12.22 -4.07 -2.63
C VAL A 296 12.78 -3.31 -1.43
N ALA A 297 11.96 -2.44 -0.83
CA ALA A 297 12.41 -1.46 0.15
C ALA A 297 13.04 -2.07 1.42
N ASN A 298 12.68 -3.30 1.76
CA ASN A 298 13.21 -4.02 2.93
C ASN A 298 14.65 -4.52 2.76
N GLU A 299 15.19 -4.51 1.56
CA GLU A 299 16.57 -4.94 1.28
C GLU A 299 17.58 -3.79 1.20
N ILE A 300 17.13 -2.55 1.39
CA ILE A 300 17.96 -1.35 1.42
C ILE A 300 18.12 -0.88 2.86
N ASP A 301 19.29 -0.35 3.21
CA ASP A 301 19.60 0.05 4.57
C ASP A 301 18.79 1.25 5.07
N HIS A 302 18.47 1.24 6.37
CA HIS A 302 17.69 2.29 7.02
C HIS A 302 18.32 3.68 6.94
N GLN A 303 19.67 3.75 6.95
CA GLN A 303 20.37 5.03 6.88
C GLN A 303 20.13 5.70 5.52
N TYR A 304 20.16 4.92 4.43
CA TYR A 304 19.80 5.42 3.11
C TYR A 304 18.36 5.95 3.08
N TRP A 305 17.39 5.21 3.63
CA TRP A 305 15.99 5.63 3.62
C TRP A 305 15.74 6.91 4.42
N LYS A 306 16.46 7.12 5.52
CA LYS A 306 16.39 8.37 6.30
C LYS A 306 16.93 9.56 5.50
N GLU A 307 18.04 9.36 4.79
CA GLU A 307 18.61 10.39 3.93
C GLU A 307 17.71 10.65 2.71
N PHE A 308 17.10 9.62 2.14
CA PHE A 308 16.09 9.72 1.09
C PHE A 308 14.90 10.57 1.56
N HIS A 309 14.27 10.21 2.68
CA HIS A 309 13.16 10.95 3.27
C HIS A 309 13.50 12.43 3.43
N LYS A 310 14.64 12.71 4.08
CA LYS A 310 15.12 14.08 4.30
C LYS A 310 15.31 14.85 2.98
N THR A 311 15.89 14.20 1.97
CA THR A 311 16.18 14.83 0.67
C THR A 311 14.90 15.17 -0.08
N VAL A 312 13.97 14.22 -0.21
CA VAL A 312 12.76 14.43 -1.01
C VAL A 312 11.76 15.36 -0.33
N THR A 313 11.62 15.30 1.01
CA THR A 313 10.75 16.19 1.77
C THR A 313 11.28 17.61 1.87
N ALA A 314 12.60 17.83 1.76
CA ALA A 314 13.19 19.16 1.65
C ALA A 314 12.85 19.84 0.32
N ILE A 315 12.59 19.06 -0.76
CA ILE A 315 12.21 19.57 -2.08
C ILE A 315 10.69 19.77 -2.15
N LYS A 316 9.93 18.75 -1.76
CA LYS A 316 8.46 18.75 -1.79
C LYS A 316 7.95 18.22 -0.43
N PRO A 317 7.60 19.11 0.53
CA PRO A 317 7.28 18.73 1.90
C PRO A 317 6.09 17.79 2.06
N ASP A 318 5.19 17.76 1.08
CA ASP A 318 3.99 16.92 1.03
C ASP A 318 4.11 15.73 0.07
N ILE A 319 5.34 15.38 -0.32
CA ILE A 319 5.56 14.17 -1.14
C ILE A 319 5.20 12.91 -0.36
N TYR A 320 4.52 11.96 -1.00
CA TYR A 320 4.22 10.67 -0.39
C TYR A 320 5.34 9.66 -0.67
N ILE A 321 5.81 8.98 0.38
CA ILE A 321 6.87 7.96 0.31
C ILE A 321 6.26 6.62 0.71
N LEU A 322 6.15 5.72 -0.26
CA LEU A 322 5.55 4.40 -0.15
C LEU A 322 6.61 3.31 -0.30
N GLY A 323 6.81 2.47 0.71
CA GLY A 323 7.70 1.32 0.60
C GLY A 323 6.98 0.06 0.12
N GLU A 324 7.63 -0.75 -0.71
CA GLU A 324 7.18 -2.11 -0.94
C GLU A 324 7.78 -3.03 0.13
N ILE A 325 6.94 -3.51 1.05
CA ILE A 325 7.31 -4.48 2.08
C ILE A 325 6.14 -5.46 2.24
N TRP A 326 6.41 -6.74 2.02
CA TRP A 326 5.40 -7.80 2.00
C TRP A 326 5.01 -8.33 3.38
N HIS A 327 5.80 -8.01 4.38
CA HIS A 327 5.62 -8.46 5.77
C HIS A 327 5.39 -7.28 6.71
N SER A 328 5.53 -7.50 8.03
CA SER A 328 5.47 -6.42 9.03
C SER A 328 6.52 -5.35 8.76
N ALA A 329 6.07 -4.10 8.62
CA ALA A 329 6.91 -2.97 8.21
C ALA A 329 7.18 -1.96 9.33
N ARG A 330 6.91 -2.33 10.60
CA ARG A 330 7.07 -1.41 11.74
C ARG A 330 8.45 -0.73 11.82
N PRO A 331 9.59 -1.41 11.54
CA PRO A 331 10.90 -0.77 11.59
C PRO A 331 11.06 0.45 10.67
N TRP A 332 10.37 0.48 9.54
CA TRP A 332 10.46 1.55 8.54
C TRP A 332 9.42 2.67 8.70
N LEU A 333 8.46 2.52 9.64
CA LEU A 333 7.31 3.42 9.78
C LEU A 333 7.38 4.28 11.05
N ASN A 334 8.59 4.78 11.36
CA ASN A 334 8.85 5.63 12.52
C ASN A 334 8.70 7.13 12.25
N GLY A 335 8.44 7.53 10.99
CA GLY A 335 8.21 8.90 10.57
C GLY A 335 9.41 9.57 9.93
N ASP A 336 10.53 8.88 9.79
CA ASP A 336 11.78 9.35 9.20
C ASP A 336 12.25 8.54 7.98
N GLU A 337 11.43 7.56 7.53
CA GLU A 337 11.68 6.74 6.35
C GLU A 337 10.43 6.75 5.44
N PHE A 338 9.46 5.86 5.66
CA PHE A 338 8.25 5.79 4.84
C PHE A 338 7.04 6.38 5.56
N HIS A 339 6.11 6.93 4.79
CA HIS A 339 4.79 7.33 5.30
C HIS A 339 3.84 6.14 5.44
N GLY A 340 3.92 5.20 4.49
CA GLY A 340 3.16 3.97 4.45
C GLY A 340 3.87 2.90 3.63
N VAL A 341 3.29 1.70 3.60
CA VAL A 341 3.76 0.60 2.75
C VAL A 341 2.59 -0.02 1.98
N MET A 342 2.90 -0.77 0.92
CA MET A 342 1.95 -1.63 0.23
C MET A 342 1.42 -2.67 1.23
N ASN A 343 0.10 -2.65 1.49
CA ASN A 343 -0.50 -3.35 2.64
C ASN A 343 -0.84 -4.81 2.32
N TYR A 344 0.19 -5.60 1.99
CA TYR A 344 0.03 -7.03 1.71
C TYR A 344 -0.62 -7.85 2.84
N PRO A 345 -0.36 -7.59 4.13
CA PRO A 345 -1.05 -8.31 5.21
C PRO A 345 -2.57 -8.09 5.21
N LEU A 346 -3.03 -6.86 4.94
CA LEU A 346 -4.45 -6.56 4.75
C LEU A 346 -5.00 -7.27 3.51
N ALA A 347 -4.31 -7.14 2.38
CA ALA A 347 -4.70 -7.75 1.11
C ALA A 347 -4.90 -9.26 1.25
N ASN A 348 -3.94 -9.95 1.88
CA ASN A 348 -4.02 -11.38 2.11
C ASN A 348 -5.19 -11.75 3.03
N SER A 349 -5.41 -10.99 4.12
CA SER A 349 -6.52 -11.24 5.04
C SER A 349 -7.89 -11.08 4.37
N ILE A 350 -8.05 -10.07 3.50
CA ILE A 350 -9.27 -9.85 2.72
C ILE A 350 -9.46 -10.99 1.70
N LYS A 351 -8.42 -11.35 0.96
CA LYS A 351 -8.47 -12.44 -0.03
C LYS A 351 -8.79 -13.79 0.63
N ASP A 352 -8.15 -14.10 1.75
CA ASP A 352 -8.38 -15.32 2.52
C ASP A 352 -9.84 -15.46 2.97
N TYR A 353 -10.45 -14.36 3.41
CA TYR A 353 -11.82 -14.38 3.91
C TYR A 353 -12.87 -14.30 2.80
N PHE A 354 -12.77 -13.32 1.89
CA PHE A 354 -13.82 -13.07 0.89
C PHE A 354 -13.71 -13.95 -0.35
N LEU A 355 -12.48 -14.26 -0.81
CA LEU A 355 -12.26 -14.91 -2.11
C LEU A 355 -11.95 -16.40 -1.96
N SER A 356 -10.96 -16.75 -1.17
CA SER A 356 -10.48 -18.13 -0.99
C SER A 356 -11.27 -18.90 0.08
N LYS A 357 -11.97 -18.18 0.99
CA LYS A 357 -12.77 -18.75 2.10
C LYS A 357 -11.96 -19.66 3.03
N THR A 358 -10.69 -19.33 3.26
CA THR A 358 -9.75 -20.14 4.05
C THR A 358 -9.72 -19.77 5.52
N ILE A 359 -10.26 -18.60 5.91
CA ILE A 359 -10.32 -18.14 7.30
C ILE A 359 -11.75 -17.77 7.71
N SER A 360 -12.04 -17.82 9.00
CA SER A 360 -13.31 -17.37 9.58
C SER A 360 -13.40 -15.85 9.70
N ALA A 361 -14.62 -15.32 9.87
CA ALA A 361 -14.86 -13.91 10.17
C ALA A 361 -14.13 -13.47 11.46
N GLN A 362 -14.08 -14.34 12.48
CA GLN A 362 -13.37 -14.09 13.72
C GLN A 362 -11.85 -13.96 13.50
N THR A 363 -11.27 -14.85 12.69
CA THR A 363 -9.85 -14.77 12.33
C THR A 363 -9.53 -13.49 11.58
N LEU A 364 -10.39 -13.09 10.62
CA LEU A 364 -10.25 -11.80 9.92
C LEU A 364 -10.29 -10.63 10.91
N GLN A 365 -11.30 -10.59 11.81
CA GLN A 365 -11.42 -9.55 12.83
C GLN A 365 -10.15 -9.44 13.68
N HIS A 366 -9.61 -10.55 14.16
CA HIS A 366 -8.41 -10.59 14.99
C HIS A 366 -7.19 -10.07 14.23
N ARG A 367 -6.97 -10.52 12.98
CA ARG A 367 -5.87 -10.02 12.14
C ARG A 367 -5.94 -8.51 11.91
N LEU A 368 -7.13 -7.99 11.61
CA LEU A 368 -7.33 -6.56 11.35
C LEU A 368 -7.17 -5.72 12.62
N ASN A 369 -7.68 -6.19 13.75
CA ASN A 369 -7.51 -5.51 15.03
C ASN A 369 -6.03 -5.46 15.45
N SER A 370 -5.33 -6.58 15.34
CA SER A 370 -3.89 -6.65 15.62
C SER A 370 -3.11 -5.68 14.71
N GLN A 371 -3.39 -5.68 13.40
CA GLN A 371 -2.73 -4.78 12.46
C GLN A 371 -2.99 -3.30 12.77
N ALA A 372 -4.24 -2.93 13.07
CA ALA A 372 -4.61 -1.56 13.41
C ALA A 372 -3.87 -1.04 14.65
N MET A 373 -3.63 -1.92 15.64
CA MET A 373 -2.89 -1.58 16.87
C MET A 373 -1.38 -1.66 16.72
N PHE A 374 -0.88 -2.29 15.64
CA PHE A 374 0.54 -2.48 15.40
C PHE A 374 1.23 -1.20 14.88
N TYR A 375 0.52 -0.39 14.11
CA TYR A 375 1.01 0.85 13.54
C TYR A 375 0.38 2.07 14.22
N ARG A 376 1.04 3.23 14.08
CA ARG A 376 0.45 4.51 14.50
C ARG A 376 -0.77 4.85 13.65
N GLN A 377 -1.70 5.59 14.23
CA GLN A 377 -2.92 5.99 13.51
C GLN A 377 -2.61 6.74 12.20
N GLN A 378 -1.68 7.70 12.24
CA GLN A 378 -1.28 8.47 11.05
C GLN A 378 -0.76 7.58 9.92
N THR A 379 -0.01 6.53 10.27
CA THR A 379 0.48 5.52 9.31
C THR A 379 -0.67 4.70 8.74
N ASN A 380 -1.58 4.21 9.60
CA ASN A 380 -2.76 3.45 9.15
C ASN A 380 -3.62 4.25 8.16
N GLU A 381 -3.72 5.57 8.35
CA GLU A 381 -4.51 6.48 7.50
C GLU A 381 -3.96 6.63 6.08
N VAL A 382 -2.70 6.28 5.86
CA VAL A 382 -2.03 6.39 4.55
C VAL A 382 -1.41 5.08 4.04
N MET A 383 -1.74 3.94 4.69
CA MET A 383 -1.34 2.62 4.18
C MET A 383 -1.95 2.37 2.81
N PHE A 384 -1.16 1.84 1.89
CA PHE A 384 -1.57 1.63 0.50
C PHE A 384 -2.27 0.28 0.36
N ASN A 385 -3.60 0.32 0.31
CA ASN A 385 -4.44 -0.87 0.29
C ASN A 385 -4.72 -1.29 -1.16
N MET A 386 -4.40 -2.54 -1.48
CA MET A 386 -4.63 -3.15 -2.79
C MET A 386 -5.05 -4.60 -2.59
N LEU A 387 -5.70 -5.23 -3.55
CA LEU A 387 -6.04 -6.65 -3.52
C LEU A 387 -5.27 -7.46 -4.56
N ASP A 388 -4.92 -6.84 -5.67
CA ASP A 388 -4.06 -7.38 -6.72
C ASP A 388 -3.06 -6.33 -7.20
N SER A 389 -2.04 -6.78 -7.92
CA SER A 389 -0.97 -5.95 -8.50
C SER A 389 -0.34 -6.68 -9.68
N HIS A 390 0.68 -6.05 -10.27
CA HIS A 390 1.49 -6.67 -11.33
C HIS A 390 2.33 -7.88 -10.87
N ASP A 391 2.44 -8.13 -9.54
CA ASP A 391 3.20 -9.23 -8.94
C ASP A 391 2.31 -10.36 -8.39
N THR A 392 0.99 -10.19 -8.42
CA THR A 392 0.06 -11.12 -7.82
C THR A 392 -1.03 -11.57 -8.79
N GLU A 393 -1.68 -12.69 -8.49
CA GLU A 393 -2.86 -13.11 -9.23
C GLU A 393 -3.97 -12.05 -9.17
N ARG A 394 -4.72 -11.92 -10.26
CA ARG A 394 -5.90 -11.06 -10.31
C ARG A 394 -7.01 -11.58 -9.39
N ILE A 395 -7.67 -10.67 -8.67
CA ILE A 395 -8.67 -11.06 -7.65
C ILE A 395 -9.83 -11.87 -8.20
N LEU A 396 -10.26 -11.64 -9.45
CA LEU A 396 -11.32 -12.42 -10.07
C LEU A 396 -10.86 -13.87 -10.36
N THR A 397 -9.59 -14.08 -10.63
CA THR A 397 -8.99 -15.43 -10.76
C THR A 397 -8.96 -16.12 -9.40
N VAL A 398 -8.50 -15.44 -8.35
CA VAL A 398 -8.50 -15.96 -6.96
C VAL A 398 -9.92 -16.33 -6.53
N ALA A 399 -10.92 -15.52 -6.89
CA ALA A 399 -12.33 -15.77 -6.62
C ALA A 399 -12.97 -16.83 -7.52
N LYS A 400 -12.21 -17.47 -8.42
CA LYS A 400 -12.72 -18.47 -9.40
C LYS A 400 -13.92 -17.96 -10.21
N GLY A 401 -13.89 -16.65 -10.57
CA GLY A 401 -14.95 -16.02 -11.34
C GLY A 401 -16.15 -15.51 -10.51
N ASN A 402 -16.15 -15.64 -9.19
CA ASN A 402 -17.23 -15.16 -8.32
C ASN A 402 -17.18 -13.63 -8.18
N LYS A 403 -17.93 -12.93 -9.01
CA LYS A 403 -17.98 -11.46 -9.05
C LYS A 403 -18.56 -10.84 -7.78
N ASN A 404 -19.52 -11.49 -7.11
CA ASN A 404 -20.10 -10.96 -5.87
C ASN A 404 -19.07 -10.99 -4.72
N ALA A 405 -18.29 -12.06 -4.61
CA ALA A 405 -17.20 -12.14 -3.65
C ALA A 405 -16.15 -11.03 -3.91
N VAL A 406 -15.81 -10.79 -5.19
CA VAL A 406 -14.89 -9.70 -5.58
C VAL A 406 -15.46 -8.34 -5.20
N LYS A 407 -16.75 -8.07 -5.49
CA LYS A 407 -17.40 -6.81 -5.11
C LYS A 407 -17.40 -6.59 -3.59
N SER A 408 -17.68 -7.63 -2.81
CA SER A 408 -17.64 -7.57 -1.35
C SER A 408 -16.22 -7.31 -0.82
N ALA A 409 -15.20 -7.95 -1.38
CA ALA A 409 -13.80 -7.72 -1.04
C ALA A 409 -13.35 -6.29 -1.36
N LEU A 410 -13.70 -5.77 -2.54
CA LEU A 410 -13.41 -4.39 -2.95
C LEU A 410 -14.13 -3.38 -2.05
N ALA A 411 -15.42 -3.58 -1.77
CA ALA A 411 -16.18 -2.73 -0.87
C ALA A 411 -15.55 -2.72 0.52
N PHE A 412 -15.15 -3.87 1.05
CA PHE A 412 -14.46 -3.95 2.34
C PHE A 412 -13.15 -3.16 2.34
N MET A 413 -12.32 -3.30 1.30
CA MET A 413 -11.07 -2.54 1.15
C MET A 413 -11.32 -1.03 1.05
N TYR A 414 -12.34 -0.60 0.29
CA TYR A 414 -12.67 0.81 0.12
C TYR A 414 -13.28 1.46 1.35
N LEU A 415 -13.94 0.67 2.22
CA LEU A 415 -14.42 1.13 3.51
C LEU A 415 -13.36 0.98 4.62
N HIS A 416 -12.20 0.42 4.31
CA HIS A 416 -11.10 0.33 5.27
C HIS A 416 -10.29 1.62 5.34
N CYS A 417 -9.62 1.86 6.48
CA CYS A 417 -8.66 2.94 6.67
C CYS A 417 -7.46 2.75 5.73
N GLY A 418 -6.86 3.83 5.26
CA GLY A 418 -5.78 3.83 4.27
C GLY A 418 -6.25 4.33 2.91
N THR A 419 -5.36 4.30 1.94
CA THR A 419 -5.59 4.80 0.58
C THR A 419 -5.72 3.61 -0.39
N PRO A 420 -6.88 3.41 -1.04
CA PRO A 420 -7.11 2.26 -1.91
C PRO A 420 -6.44 2.41 -3.27
N CYS A 421 -6.00 1.28 -3.83
CA CYS A 421 -5.46 1.19 -5.17
C CYS A 421 -6.16 0.10 -5.98
N ILE A 422 -6.45 0.40 -7.24
CA ILE A 422 -6.92 -0.55 -8.25
C ILE A 422 -5.76 -0.86 -9.20
N TYR A 423 -5.49 -2.12 -9.44
CA TYR A 423 -4.60 -2.53 -10.53
C TYR A 423 -5.37 -2.45 -11.85
N TYR A 424 -4.76 -1.91 -12.93
CA TYR A 424 -5.46 -1.70 -14.20
C TYR A 424 -6.22 -2.96 -14.65
N GLY A 425 -7.45 -2.76 -15.11
CA GLY A 425 -8.31 -3.82 -15.61
C GLY A 425 -9.09 -4.61 -14.56
N THR A 426 -8.82 -4.41 -13.26
CA THR A 426 -9.63 -5.00 -12.18
C THR A 426 -11.06 -4.46 -12.22
N GLU A 427 -11.22 -3.18 -12.57
CA GLU A 427 -12.50 -2.50 -12.72
C GLU A 427 -13.36 -3.04 -13.88
N VAL A 428 -12.75 -3.71 -14.84
CA VAL A 428 -13.45 -4.32 -15.99
C VAL A 428 -13.46 -5.86 -15.95
N GLY A 429 -13.10 -6.43 -14.80
CA GLY A 429 -13.17 -7.87 -14.55
C GLY A 429 -12.09 -8.71 -15.24
N MET A 430 -10.90 -8.16 -15.45
CA MET A 430 -9.78 -8.94 -15.99
C MET A 430 -9.39 -10.10 -15.07
N THR A 431 -9.03 -11.21 -15.70
CA THR A 431 -8.46 -12.41 -15.06
C THR A 431 -6.98 -12.56 -15.42
N GLY A 432 -6.25 -13.34 -14.65
CA GLY A 432 -4.86 -13.71 -14.88
C GLY A 432 -4.29 -14.38 -13.64
N SER A 433 -3.53 -15.44 -13.83
CA SER A 433 -2.76 -16.11 -12.79
C SER A 433 -1.56 -15.25 -12.38
N GLY A 434 -0.58 -15.81 -11.70
CA GLY A 434 0.63 -15.07 -11.35
C GLY A 434 1.41 -14.58 -12.58
N ASP A 435 2.44 -13.73 -12.33
CA ASP A 435 3.33 -13.19 -13.37
C ASP A 435 3.84 -14.29 -14.32
N PRO A 436 3.75 -14.11 -15.66
CA PRO A 436 3.33 -12.89 -16.39
C PRO A 436 1.84 -12.81 -16.73
N ASP A 437 1.01 -13.81 -16.43
CA ASP A 437 -0.38 -13.88 -16.89
C ASP A 437 -1.28 -12.77 -16.28
N CYS A 438 -0.97 -12.29 -15.07
CA CYS A 438 -1.64 -11.13 -14.47
C CYS A 438 -1.42 -9.81 -15.24
N ARG A 439 -0.45 -9.78 -16.18
CA ARG A 439 -0.03 -8.62 -16.97
C ARG A 439 -0.56 -8.66 -18.42
N ARG A 440 -1.75 -9.21 -18.66
CA ARG A 440 -2.43 -9.14 -19.96
C ARG A 440 -2.75 -7.70 -20.32
N VAL A 441 -2.88 -7.41 -21.63
CA VAL A 441 -3.22 -6.05 -22.09
C VAL A 441 -4.65 -5.66 -21.70
N MET A 442 -4.83 -4.36 -21.42
CA MET A 442 -6.14 -3.80 -21.07
C MET A 442 -7.15 -3.98 -22.23
N PRO A 443 -8.37 -4.49 -21.98
CA PRO A 443 -9.43 -4.59 -22.99
C PRO A 443 -10.09 -3.21 -23.16
N TRP A 444 -9.70 -2.46 -24.19
CA TRP A 444 -10.31 -1.16 -24.48
C TRP A 444 -11.58 -1.23 -25.31
N ASP A 445 -11.91 -2.38 -25.90
CA ASP A 445 -13.20 -2.65 -26.52
C ASP A 445 -14.25 -2.93 -25.44
N GLU A 446 -15.29 -2.09 -25.40
CA GLU A 446 -16.37 -2.19 -24.42
C GLU A 446 -17.07 -3.57 -24.44
N GLY A 447 -17.11 -4.23 -25.60
CA GLY A 447 -17.66 -5.58 -25.75
C GLY A 447 -16.84 -6.68 -25.03
N GLN A 448 -15.60 -6.37 -24.64
CA GLN A 448 -14.70 -7.25 -23.89
C GLN A 448 -14.62 -6.90 -22.39
N GLN A 449 -15.30 -5.84 -21.96
CA GLN A 449 -15.31 -5.36 -20.58
C GLN A 449 -16.54 -5.83 -19.82
N ASP A 450 -16.38 -6.13 -18.55
CA ASP A 450 -17.50 -6.32 -17.63
C ASP A 450 -18.10 -4.97 -17.22
N GLN A 451 -19.10 -4.50 -17.96
CA GLN A 451 -19.75 -3.22 -17.72
C GLN A 451 -20.41 -3.14 -16.33
N ASN A 452 -20.90 -4.28 -15.79
CA ASN A 452 -21.47 -4.30 -14.44
C ASN A 452 -20.42 -4.14 -13.35
N MET A 453 -19.20 -4.66 -13.57
CA MET A 453 -18.08 -4.43 -12.65
C MET A 453 -17.59 -2.99 -12.75
N LEU A 454 -17.50 -2.43 -13.96
CA LEU A 454 -17.07 -1.05 -14.18
C LEU A 454 -18.02 -0.06 -13.50
N GLU A 455 -19.33 -0.23 -13.65
CA GLU A 455 -20.31 0.64 -13.00
C GLU A 455 -20.24 0.51 -11.47
N PHE A 456 -20.16 -0.72 -10.96
CA PHE A 456 -19.96 -0.95 -9.53
C PHE A 456 -18.71 -0.23 -8.99
N MET A 457 -17.59 -0.24 -9.73
CA MET A 457 -16.37 0.44 -9.29
C MET A 457 -16.52 1.97 -9.30
N LYS A 458 -17.19 2.55 -10.30
CA LYS A 458 -17.54 3.99 -10.32
C LYS A 458 -18.37 4.38 -9.10
N GLU A 459 -19.41 3.61 -8.81
CA GLU A 459 -20.27 3.82 -7.65
C GLU A 459 -19.52 3.66 -6.33
N LEU A 460 -18.65 2.66 -6.19
CA LEU A 460 -17.85 2.41 -5.00
C LEU A 460 -16.85 3.55 -4.71
N ILE A 461 -16.19 4.07 -5.74
CA ILE A 461 -15.28 5.21 -5.60
C ILE A 461 -16.06 6.47 -5.24
N ALA A 462 -17.20 6.71 -5.89
CA ALA A 462 -18.08 7.84 -5.57
C ALA A 462 -18.63 7.74 -4.13
N PHE A 463 -19.02 6.53 -3.70
CA PHE A 463 -19.45 6.26 -2.34
C PHE A 463 -18.35 6.59 -1.32
N ARG A 464 -17.10 6.12 -1.54
CA ARG A 464 -15.98 6.45 -0.65
C ARG A 464 -15.77 7.96 -0.53
N LYS A 465 -15.85 8.71 -1.65
CA LYS A 465 -15.73 10.18 -1.64
C LYS A 465 -16.87 10.84 -0.87
N ALA A 466 -18.10 10.38 -1.04
CA ALA A 466 -19.28 10.94 -0.36
C ALA A 466 -19.26 10.71 1.17
N TYR A 467 -18.67 9.60 1.61
CA TYR A 467 -18.62 9.21 3.02
C TYR A 467 -17.20 9.20 3.60
N GLN A 468 -16.28 9.96 3.00
CA GLN A 468 -14.87 9.99 3.42
C GLN A 468 -14.67 10.33 4.90
N GLU A 469 -15.49 11.21 5.48
CA GLU A 469 -15.42 11.58 6.89
C GLU A 469 -15.61 10.36 7.81
N HIS A 470 -16.57 9.48 7.51
CA HIS A 470 -16.79 8.26 8.26
C HIS A 470 -15.67 7.24 8.01
N ILE A 471 -15.24 7.11 6.75
CA ILE A 471 -14.29 6.07 6.35
C ILE A 471 -12.88 6.37 6.83
N ILE A 472 -12.44 7.61 6.75
CA ILE A 472 -11.08 8.05 7.10
C ILE A 472 -10.96 8.38 8.59
N TYR A 473 -11.91 9.14 9.13
CA TYR A 473 -11.82 9.72 10.47
C TYR A 473 -12.78 9.11 11.49
N GLY A 474 -13.73 8.28 11.04
CA GLY A 474 -14.71 7.63 11.91
C GLY A 474 -14.08 6.63 12.87
N GLU A 475 -14.65 6.57 14.08
CA GLU A 475 -14.32 5.49 15.03
C GLU A 475 -14.75 4.16 14.43
N ARG A 476 -13.77 3.29 14.19
CA ARG A 476 -13.96 2.00 13.55
C ARG A 476 -14.13 0.88 14.57
N GLN A 477 -15.15 0.05 14.38
CA GLN A 477 -15.33 -1.19 15.12
C GLN A 477 -15.68 -2.33 14.16
N ILE A 478 -14.96 -3.44 14.26
CA ILE A 478 -15.22 -4.66 13.49
C ILE A 478 -15.88 -5.67 14.44
N ARG A 479 -17.03 -6.21 14.05
CA ARG A 479 -17.81 -7.16 14.83
C ARG A 479 -18.11 -8.41 14.02
N VAL A 480 -18.17 -9.54 14.69
CA VAL A 480 -18.69 -10.79 14.14
C VAL A 480 -19.92 -11.15 14.96
N LEU A 481 -21.06 -11.25 14.32
CA LEU A 481 -22.33 -11.61 14.96
C LEU A 481 -22.45 -13.14 15.09
N ASP A 482 -23.38 -13.62 15.93
CA ASP A 482 -23.58 -15.05 16.22
C ASP A 482 -23.84 -15.90 14.96
N ASN A 483 -24.46 -15.29 13.91
CA ASN A 483 -24.70 -15.91 12.61
C ASN A 483 -23.51 -15.81 11.65
N GLN A 484 -22.31 -15.49 12.13
CA GLN A 484 -21.06 -15.28 11.36
C GLN A 484 -21.09 -14.09 10.40
N LEU A 485 -22.09 -13.21 10.48
CA LEU A 485 -22.12 -11.96 9.74
C LEU A 485 -20.99 -11.04 10.20
N LEU A 486 -20.18 -10.59 9.24
CA LEU A 486 -19.14 -9.60 9.52
C LEU A 486 -19.73 -8.20 9.41
N GLN A 487 -19.56 -7.37 10.45
CA GLN A 487 -19.95 -5.97 10.44
C GLN A 487 -18.77 -5.04 10.67
N VAL A 488 -18.75 -3.94 9.92
CA VAL A 488 -17.85 -2.81 10.12
C VAL A 488 -18.68 -1.58 10.43
N ASN A 489 -18.51 -1.06 11.62
CA ASN A 489 -19.19 0.13 12.11
C ASN A 489 -18.22 1.32 12.07
N LEU A 490 -18.62 2.42 11.44
CA LEU A 490 -17.84 3.66 11.29
C LEU A 490 -18.65 4.82 11.85
N LYS A 491 -18.31 5.26 13.06
CA LYS A 491 -19.06 6.31 13.76
C LYS A 491 -18.37 7.66 13.63
N GLN A 492 -19.10 8.67 13.15
CA GLN A 492 -18.61 10.03 12.99
C GLN A 492 -19.74 11.06 13.11
N HIS A 493 -19.51 12.16 13.83
CA HIS A 493 -20.43 13.29 13.97
C HIS A 493 -21.88 12.93 14.34
N GLY A 494 -22.06 11.93 15.20
CA GLY A 494 -23.37 11.49 15.66
C GLY A 494 -24.14 10.55 14.72
N SER A 495 -23.59 10.23 13.56
CA SER A 495 -24.11 9.22 12.63
C SER A 495 -23.15 8.03 12.51
N GLU A 496 -23.65 6.91 12.00
CA GLU A 496 -22.89 5.66 11.89
C GLU A 496 -23.15 5.00 10.54
N LEU A 497 -22.07 4.64 9.82
CA LEU A 497 -22.15 3.72 8.70
C LEU A 497 -21.96 2.30 9.21
N VAL A 498 -22.91 1.41 8.92
CA VAL A 498 -22.86 -0.02 9.27
C VAL A 498 -22.80 -0.83 7.98
N ALA A 499 -21.63 -1.37 7.68
CA ALA A 499 -21.41 -2.26 6.55
C ALA A 499 -21.49 -3.72 7.03
N SER A 500 -22.40 -4.50 6.47
CA SER A 500 -22.66 -5.91 6.80
C SER A 500 -22.35 -6.79 5.62
N TYR A 501 -21.51 -7.83 5.81
CA TYR A 501 -20.99 -8.71 4.77
C TYR A 501 -21.37 -10.17 5.08
N ASN A 502 -22.04 -10.83 4.14
CA ASN A 502 -22.29 -12.26 4.23
C ASN A 502 -21.29 -13.04 3.37
N SER A 503 -20.24 -13.57 3.98
CA SER A 503 -19.28 -14.45 3.31
C SER A 503 -19.53 -15.93 3.60
N THR A 504 -20.70 -16.28 4.16
CA THR A 504 -21.13 -17.65 4.41
C THR A 504 -21.76 -18.30 3.17
N GLY A 505 -22.02 -19.60 3.24
CA GLY A 505 -22.68 -20.34 2.14
C GLY A 505 -24.21 -20.27 2.15
N THR A 506 -24.83 -19.53 3.10
CA THR A 506 -26.29 -19.46 3.28
C THR A 506 -26.78 -18.03 3.41
N PRO A 507 -28.02 -17.73 2.98
CA PRO A 507 -28.60 -16.41 3.20
C PRO A 507 -28.71 -16.05 4.68
N ILE A 508 -28.46 -14.77 4.99
CA ILE A 508 -28.56 -14.21 6.34
C ILE A 508 -29.59 -13.08 6.32
N THR A 509 -30.54 -13.14 7.26
CA THR A 509 -31.50 -12.04 7.47
C THR A 509 -30.98 -11.11 8.56
N LEU A 510 -31.04 -9.80 8.29
CA LEU A 510 -30.72 -8.75 9.24
C LEU A 510 -31.79 -7.67 9.23
N GLU A 511 -31.97 -7.01 10.38
CA GLU A 511 -32.90 -5.90 10.52
C GLU A 511 -32.39 -4.67 9.78
N LYS A 512 -33.27 -3.98 9.09
CA LYS A 512 -32.99 -2.69 8.47
C LYS A 512 -33.07 -1.59 9.54
N THR A 513 -31.91 -1.18 10.05
CA THR A 513 -31.81 -0.18 11.14
C THR A 513 -31.56 1.24 10.64
N GLY A 514 -31.28 1.41 9.36
CA GLY A 514 -30.95 2.71 8.75
C GLY A 514 -31.30 2.80 7.27
N LYS A 515 -30.94 3.91 6.66
CA LYS A 515 -31.07 4.10 5.20
C LYS A 515 -29.97 3.30 4.50
N VAL A 516 -30.36 2.39 3.58
CA VAL A 516 -29.36 1.72 2.71
C VAL A 516 -28.77 2.76 1.77
N VAL A 517 -27.45 2.86 1.76
CA VAL A 517 -26.68 3.85 0.99
C VAL A 517 -25.76 3.23 -0.04
N PHE A 518 -25.42 1.93 0.11
CA PHE A 518 -24.65 1.17 -0.86
C PHE A 518 -24.83 -0.34 -0.68
N SER A 519 -24.81 -1.13 -1.76
CA SER A 519 -24.84 -2.60 -1.72
C SER A 519 -24.48 -3.21 -3.08
N ASN A 520 -24.21 -4.52 -3.12
CA ASN A 520 -24.18 -5.31 -4.36
C ASN A 520 -25.44 -6.18 -4.56
N MET A 521 -26.47 -5.94 -3.76
CA MET A 521 -27.76 -6.65 -3.84
C MET A 521 -28.58 -6.18 -5.05
N LEU A 522 -29.38 -7.09 -5.62
CA LEU A 522 -30.30 -6.75 -6.71
C LEU A 522 -31.51 -5.92 -6.24
N SER A 523 -31.95 -6.11 -5.00
CA SER A 523 -33.06 -5.36 -4.40
C SER A 523 -32.97 -5.38 -2.87
N VAL A 524 -33.49 -4.33 -2.25
CA VAL A 524 -33.55 -4.20 -0.78
C VAL A 524 -35.03 -4.10 -0.37
N ALA A 525 -35.46 -5.00 0.52
CA ALA A 525 -36.81 -4.98 1.07
C ALA A 525 -37.02 -3.85 2.09
N ASP A 526 -38.29 -3.54 2.39
CA ASP A 526 -38.64 -2.40 3.26
C ASP A 526 -38.34 -2.64 4.75
N LYS A 527 -38.46 -3.87 5.24
CA LYS A 527 -38.29 -4.19 6.67
C LYS A 527 -37.06 -4.98 6.98
N ASP A 528 -36.87 -6.12 6.33
CA ASP A 528 -35.76 -7.02 6.57
C ASP A 528 -34.86 -7.08 5.35
N ILE A 529 -33.57 -7.11 5.57
CA ILE A 529 -32.55 -7.27 4.53
C ILE A 529 -32.12 -8.73 4.53
N ILE A 530 -32.23 -9.40 3.37
CA ILE A 530 -31.74 -10.77 3.20
C ILE A 530 -30.51 -10.70 2.32
N LEU A 531 -29.34 -10.92 2.93
CA LEU A 531 -28.08 -11.02 2.21
C LEU A 531 -27.87 -12.45 1.72
N ALA A 532 -27.86 -12.66 0.43
CA ALA A 532 -27.40 -13.92 -0.15
C ALA A 532 -25.89 -14.12 0.10
N PRO A 533 -25.35 -15.32 -0.15
CA PRO A 533 -23.90 -15.54 -0.10
C PRO A 533 -23.14 -14.54 -0.96
N ASP A 534 -22.06 -14.00 -0.39
CA ASP A 534 -21.16 -13.00 -1.01
C ASP A 534 -21.81 -11.63 -1.30
N GLU A 535 -22.95 -11.34 -0.69
CA GLU A 535 -23.55 -10.00 -0.73
C GLU A 535 -23.18 -9.17 0.51
N PHE A 536 -23.24 -7.85 0.32
CA PHE A 536 -23.10 -6.87 1.38
C PHE A 536 -24.10 -5.74 1.27
N VAL A 537 -24.31 -5.05 2.38
CA VAL A 537 -25.11 -3.83 2.46
C VAL A 537 -24.45 -2.82 3.40
N VAL A 538 -24.53 -1.54 3.05
CA VAL A 538 -24.11 -0.43 3.92
C VAL A 538 -25.33 0.40 4.27
N GLN A 539 -25.58 0.57 5.57
CA GLN A 539 -26.65 1.38 6.12
C GLN A 539 -26.08 2.63 6.82
N LEU A 540 -26.73 3.78 6.62
CA LEU A 540 -26.49 5.00 7.38
C LEU A 540 -27.53 5.11 8.49
N ILE A 541 -27.07 5.18 9.73
CA ILE A 541 -27.86 5.36 10.95
C ILE A 541 -27.59 6.79 11.45
N SER A 542 -28.65 7.58 11.61
CA SER A 542 -28.60 8.98 12.10
C SER A 542 -28.81 9.06 13.59
#